data_5ec6eb589487420fe32f2e210fbc4579
#
_entry.id   5ec6eb589487420fe32f2e210fbc4579
#
_cell.length_a   1.000
_cell.length_b   1.000
_cell.length_c   1.000
_cell.angle_alpha   90.00
_cell.angle_beta   90.00
_cell.angle_gamma   90.00
#
_symmetry.space_group_name_H-M   'P 1'
#
loop_
_entity.id
_entity.type
_entity.pdbx_description
1 polymer ?
#
loop_
_entity_poly.entity_id
_entity_poly.type
_entity_poly.pdbx_seq_one_letter_code
_entity_poly.pdbx_strand_id
1 'polypeptide(L)'
;MAKVKEKKPLEKKNWTQSFVLVGKACVNDYTFKIDERSNKSDWIYNMINLDVDCGEKYGKVRCELMGGYGLERDNFPIWVHGKDENGRDDFENTYQIAFEDRFNEEYLEDLGGLCFLYAGIERDVKEEVAEYKFLHAYDYIKYLSEHLENGMEVRVTGQLRYSPYNGNIQVKKEISRIYFKRDKDEYGATFKQTILINKDSVGKADKDKCIFPVTGFVLEKFKEYNGNDLTEGGTVKGGKFVPLRKMFEYEFSPEVEPEALKRALNLMFKVKKGYNQVTYEGVFVEGGAVIKTTYDDLTDEIKELVDANIYTLEEALATCTENTGKERRMILRKPIIEMVGEEGSKVPQVRRIEGIYSDEDFMLDYLIAHEEEEYEEDPEIEATERTEEAADEVADLSWMENLGV
;
A
#
# COMPACT_ATOMS: atom_id res chain seq x y z
N MET A 1 23.25 40.30 -6.43
CA MET A 1 22.29 39.58 -5.60
C MET A 1 21.79 38.40 -6.43
N ALA A 2 22.15 37.17 -6.08
CA ALA A 2 21.60 35.97 -6.73
C ALA A 2 20.10 35.92 -6.41
N LYS A 3 19.25 35.82 -7.45
CA LYS A 3 17.81 35.58 -7.25
C LYS A 3 17.68 34.26 -6.50
N VAL A 4 17.17 34.30 -5.28
CA VAL A 4 16.74 33.10 -4.55
C VAL A 4 15.70 32.42 -5.46
N LYS A 5 16.00 31.24 -5.96
CA LYS A 5 15.10 30.47 -6.79
C LYS A 5 13.96 30.00 -5.88
N GLU A 6 12.74 30.38 -6.21
CA GLU A 6 11.57 29.98 -5.45
C GLU A 6 11.44 28.44 -5.53
N LYS A 7 11.34 27.75 -4.40
CA LYS A 7 11.22 26.29 -4.32
C LYS A 7 9.94 25.85 -5.04
N LYS A 8 10.03 24.84 -5.88
CA LYS A 8 8.89 24.27 -6.58
C LYS A 8 8.10 23.39 -5.61
N PRO A 9 6.80 23.59 -5.42
CA PRO A 9 6.00 22.72 -4.56
C PRO A 9 5.94 21.29 -5.12
N LEU A 10 5.98 20.32 -4.21
CA LEU A 10 5.80 18.92 -4.57
C LEU A 10 4.31 18.65 -4.84
N GLU A 11 4.01 17.95 -5.93
CA GLU A 11 2.63 17.68 -6.36
C GLU A 11 2.49 16.26 -6.93
N LYS A 12 1.35 15.61 -6.68
CA LYS A 12 0.97 14.33 -7.31
C LYS A 12 0.40 14.54 -8.73
N LYS A 13 1.18 15.11 -9.64
CA LYS A 13 0.76 15.28 -11.03
C LYS A 13 1.04 14.00 -11.82
N ASN A 14 0.03 13.48 -12.54
CA ASN A 14 0.15 12.19 -13.26
C ASN A 14 0.65 11.06 -12.36
N TRP A 15 0.17 10.99 -11.15
CA TRP A 15 0.59 10.08 -10.11
C TRP A 15 -0.29 8.83 -10.06
N THR A 16 0.30 7.66 -10.05
CA THR A 16 -0.40 6.38 -9.89
C THR A 16 0.10 5.69 -8.64
N GLN A 17 -0.82 5.15 -7.84
CA GLN A 17 -0.56 4.57 -6.53
C GLN A 17 -1.68 3.57 -6.23
N SER A 18 -1.63 2.42 -6.89
CA SER A 18 -2.72 1.44 -6.88
C SER A 18 -2.22 0.00 -6.79
N PHE A 19 -3.10 -0.89 -6.36
CA PHE A 19 -2.81 -2.33 -6.29
C PHE A 19 -3.94 -3.18 -6.83
N VAL A 20 -3.59 -4.42 -7.16
CA VAL A 20 -4.51 -5.49 -7.54
C VAL A 20 -4.04 -6.78 -6.88
N LEU A 21 -4.91 -7.39 -6.09
CA LEU A 21 -4.72 -8.73 -5.53
C LEU A 21 -5.74 -9.67 -6.17
N VAL A 22 -5.29 -10.82 -6.59
CA VAL A 22 -6.15 -11.90 -7.11
C VAL A 22 -5.79 -13.18 -6.37
N GLY A 23 -6.76 -13.78 -5.69
CA GLY A 23 -6.51 -14.95 -4.87
C GLY A 23 -7.74 -15.37 -4.07
N LYS A 24 -7.50 -16.15 -3.03
CA LYS A 24 -8.55 -16.59 -2.10
C LYS A 24 -8.62 -15.64 -0.90
N ALA A 25 -9.81 -15.17 -0.57
CA ALA A 25 -10.06 -14.41 0.64
C ALA A 25 -9.83 -15.29 1.88
N CYS A 26 -9.02 -14.84 2.82
CA CYS A 26 -8.79 -15.51 4.09
C CYS A 26 -9.60 -14.79 5.17
N VAL A 27 -10.85 -15.21 5.35
CA VAL A 27 -11.75 -14.63 6.34
C VAL A 27 -11.70 -15.45 7.63
N ASN A 28 -11.52 -14.77 8.76
CA ASN A 28 -11.52 -15.34 10.10
C ASN A 28 -12.10 -14.33 11.12
N ASP A 29 -12.14 -14.68 12.38
CA ASP A 29 -12.73 -13.87 13.46
C ASP A 29 -12.07 -12.48 13.63
N TYR A 30 -10.85 -12.28 13.12
CA TYR A 30 -10.12 -11.00 13.22
C TYR A 30 -10.22 -10.15 11.93
N THR A 31 -10.88 -10.67 10.89
CA THR A 31 -10.98 -9.96 9.62
C THR A 31 -11.85 -8.72 9.71
N PHE A 32 -12.92 -8.78 10.46
CA PHE A 32 -13.88 -7.69 10.59
C PHE A 32 -13.99 -7.20 12.02
N LYS A 33 -14.05 -5.89 12.19
CA LYS A 33 -14.51 -5.22 13.41
C LYS A 33 -15.70 -4.36 13.02
N ILE A 34 -16.86 -4.62 13.64
CA ILE A 34 -18.12 -3.99 13.27
C ILE A 34 -18.68 -3.22 14.47
N ASP A 35 -19.11 -1.99 14.23
CA ASP A 35 -19.68 -1.07 15.22
C ASP A 35 -18.79 -0.83 16.45
N GLU A 36 -17.47 -0.87 16.22
CA GLU A 36 -16.47 -0.62 17.26
C GLU A 36 -16.45 0.85 17.68
N ARG A 37 -16.24 1.09 18.97
CA ARG A 37 -16.16 2.43 19.53
C ARG A 37 -14.71 2.80 19.86
N SER A 38 -14.32 3.99 19.44
CA SER A 38 -13.02 4.53 19.83
C SER A 38 -12.97 4.77 21.34
N ASN A 39 -11.86 4.40 21.97
CA ASN A 39 -11.61 4.71 23.38
C ASN A 39 -11.19 6.18 23.62
N LYS A 40 -10.88 6.92 22.53
CA LYS A 40 -10.34 8.29 22.60
C LYS A 40 -11.35 9.36 22.16
N SER A 41 -12.45 8.98 21.54
CA SER A 41 -13.43 9.92 20.97
C SER A 41 -14.81 9.26 20.85
N ASP A 42 -15.81 10.03 20.41
CA ASP A 42 -17.17 9.60 20.08
C ASP A 42 -17.29 8.77 18.80
N TRP A 43 -16.16 8.42 18.19
CA TRP A 43 -16.08 7.76 16.91
C TRP A 43 -16.55 6.31 16.95
N ILE A 44 -17.49 5.96 16.05
CA ILE A 44 -17.89 4.57 15.77
C ILE A 44 -17.38 4.20 14.40
N TYR A 45 -16.77 3.00 14.26
CA TYR A 45 -16.15 2.59 13.01
C TYR A 45 -16.33 1.11 12.72
N ASN A 46 -16.29 0.80 11.43
CA ASN A 46 -16.10 -0.54 10.91
C ASN A 46 -14.70 -0.64 10.30
N MET A 47 -14.06 -1.79 10.46
CA MET A 47 -12.75 -2.07 9.89
C MET A 47 -12.71 -3.47 9.29
N ILE A 48 -12.05 -3.61 8.15
CA ILE A 48 -11.67 -4.88 7.54
C ILE A 48 -10.15 -4.97 7.42
N ASN A 49 -9.59 -6.09 7.89
CA ASN A 49 -8.21 -6.51 7.68
C ASN A 49 -8.23 -7.84 6.94
N LEU A 50 -8.15 -7.81 5.62
CA LEU A 50 -8.28 -8.97 4.77
C LEU A 50 -6.92 -9.44 4.29
N ASP A 51 -6.57 -10.70 4.57
CA ASP A 51 -5.49 -11.39 3.91
C ASP A 51 -6.03 -12.07 2.66
N VAL A 52 -5.39 -11.85 1.50
CA VAL A 52 -5.70 -12.52 0.24
C VAL A 52 -4.56 -13.48 -0.09
N ASP A 53 -4.84 -14.77 -0.18
CA ASP A 53 -3.88 -15.79 -0.60
C ASP A 53 -3.69 -15.73 -2.12
N CYS A 54 -2.62 -15.06 -2.52
CA CYS A 54 -2.27 -14.83 -3.93
C CYS A 54 -1.40 -15.95 -4.52
N GLY A 55 -1.33 -17.11 -3.87
CA GLY A 55 -0.57 -18.28 -4.26
C GLY A 55 0.88 -18.31 -3.74
N GLU A 56 1.57 -19.42 -3.92
CA GLU A 56 2.89 -19.69 -3.33
C GLU A 56 3.93 -18.61 -3.63
N LYS A 57 3.89 -18.02 -4.82
CA LYS A 57 4.85 -17.02 -5.26
C LYS A 57 4.72 -15.68 -4.53
N TYR A 58 3.52 -15.30 -4.17
CA TYR A 58 3.23 -13.97 -3.63
C TYR A 58 2.85 -14.01 -2.16
N GLY A 59 2.38 -15.18 -1.69
CA GLY A 59 1.94 -15.41 -0.33
C GLY A 59 0.60 -14.78 0.00
N LYS A 60 0.35 -14.57 1.29
CA LYS A 60 -0.85 -13.93 1.82
C LYS A 60 -0.62 -12.44 1.98
N VAL A 61 -1.23 -11.67 1.10
CA VAL A 61 -1.06 -10.21 1.06
C VAL A 61 -2.21 -9.54 1.79
N ARG A 62 -1.87 -8.73 2.79
CA ARG A 62 -2.86 -7.99 3.58
C ARG A 62 -3.30 -6.72 2.87
N CYS A 63 -4.61 -6.49 2.87
CA CYS A 63 -5.25 -5.23 2.52
C CYS A 63 -6.28 -4.84 3.59
N GLU A 64 -6.59 -3.56 3.70
CA GLU A 64 -7.40 -3.02 4.77
C GLU A 64 -8.31 -1.89 4.31
N LEU A 65 -9.34 -1.63 5.07
CA LEU A 65 -10.16 -0.44 4.96
C LEU A 65 -10.80 -0.14 6.31
N MET A 66 -10.93 1.14 6.64
CA MET A 66 -11.68 1.58 7.81
C MET A 66 -12.56 2.76 7.44
N GLY A 67 -13.74 2.81 8.02
CA GLY A 67 -14.65 3.94 7.91
C GLY A 67 -15.56 4.02 9.14
N GLY A 68 -15.90 5.24 9.50
CA GLY A 68 -16.73 5.47 10.66
C GLY A 68 -17.31 6.87 10.68
N TYR A 69 -17.97 7.22 11.77
CA TYR A 69 -18.59 8.53 11.98
C TYR A 69 -18.55 8.90 13.47
N GLY A 70 -18.65 10.20 13.77
CA GLY A 70 -18.78 10.72 15.14
C GLY A 70 -20.24 10.86 15.54
N LEU A 71 -20.56 10.55 16.81
CA LEU A 71 -21.93 10.63 17.36
C LEU A 71 -22.33 12.05 17.79
N GLU A 72 -21.37 12.82 18.27
CA GLU A 72 -21.61 14.15 18.87
C GLU A 72 -21.47 15.29 17.86
N ARG A 73 -21.14 14.98 16.61
CA ARG A 73 -20.98 15.98 15.55
C ARG A 73 -22.30 16.17 14.83
N ASP A 74 -22.88 17.34 15.01
CA ASP A 74 -23.91 17.82 14.13
C ASP A 74 -23.33 17.91 12.72
N ASN A 75 -23.68 16.99 11.85
CA ASN A 75 -23.23 16.95 10.47
C ASN A 75 -21.79 16.39 10.28
N PHE A 76 -21.69 15.08 10.05
CA PHE A 76 -20.46 14.42 9.61
C PHE A 76 -20.41 14.39 8.07
N PRO A 77 -19.75 15.37 7.41
CA PRO A 77 -19.84 15.49 5.97
C PRO A 77 -18.95 14.46 5.25
N ILE A 78 -19.50 13.88 4.19
CA ILE A 78 -18.77 13.07 3.22
C ILE A 78 -18.34 13.98 2.07
N TRP A 79 -17.04 14.05 1.81
CA TRP A 79 -16.51 14.79 0.67
C TRP A 79 -16.67 13.98 -0.61
N VAL A 80 -17.30 14.60 -1.59
CA VAL A 80 -17.61 14.00 -2.88
C VAL A 80 -17.26 14.97 -4.03
N HIS A 81 -17.25 14.46 -5.24
CA HIS A 81 -17.12 15.25 -6.46
C HIS A 81 -18.17 14.80 -7.49
N GLY A 82 -18.55 15.73 -8.34
CA GLY A 82 -19.52 15.50 -9.38
C GLY A 82 -18.95 14.81 -10.62
N LYS A 83 -19.73 14.84 -11.69
CA LYS A 83 -19.33 14.42 -13.05
C LYS A 83 -19.21 15.63 -13.96
N ASP A 84 -18.31 15.54 -14.94
CA ASP A 84 -18.25 16.46 -16.06
C ASP A 84 -19.36 16.18 -17.10
N GLU A 85 -19.45 17.02 -18.13
CA GLU A 85 -20.42 16.86 -19.23
C GLU A 85 -20.31 15.53 -19.99
N ASN A 86 -19.18 14.82 -19.84
CA ASN A 86 -18.93 13.52 -20.44
C ASN A 86 -19.16 12.36 -19.47
N GLY A 87 -19.66 12.62 -18.26
CA GLY A 87 -19.91 11.64 -17.21
C GLY A 87 -18.64 11.13 -16.51
N ARG A 88 -17.51 11.87 -16.62
CA ARG A 88 -16.25 11.54 -15.94
C ARG A 88 -16.17 12.28 -14.61
N ASP A 89 -15.35 11.74 -13.70
CA ASP A 89 -15.11 12.37 -12.40
C ASP A 89 -14.55 13.78 -12.55
N ASP A 90 -15.26 14.78 -11.99
CA ASP A 90 -14.87 16.19 -11.97
C ASP A 90 -14.38 16.59 -10.58
N PHE A 91 -13.07 16.56 -10.39
CA PHE A 91 -12.44 16.90 -9.12
C PHE A 91 -12.42 18.40 -8.80
N GLU A 92 -12.80 19.26 -9.74
CA GLU A 92 -12.95 20.70 -9.51
C GLU A 92 -14.32 21.01 -8.87
N ASN A 93 -15.33 20.19 -9.16
CA ASN A 93 -16.67 20.27 -8.58
C ASN A 93 -16.77 19.41 -7.31
N THR A 94 -16.09 19.82 -6.23
CA THR A 94 -16.06 19.09 -4.94
C THR A 94 -17.00 19.75 -3.95
N TYR A 95 -17.86 18.93 -3.31
CA TYR A 95 -18.81 19.38 -2.29
C TYR A 95 -18.98 18.35 -1.17
N GLN A 96 -19.85 18.63 -0.21
CA GLN A 96 -20.11 17.79 0.95
C GLN A 96 -21.55 17.30 0.95
N ILE A 97 -21.74 16.04 1.31
CA ILE A 97 -23.04 15.42 1.59
C ILE A 97 -23.07 15.08 3.07
N ALA A 98 -24.20 15.32 3.74
CA ALA A 98 -24.39 14.89 5.13
C ALA A 98 -24.35 13.35 5.23
N PHE A 99 -23.82 12.83 6.33
CA PHE A 99 -23.70 11.37 6.51
C PHE A 99 -25.06 10.67 6.44
N GLU A 100 -26.11 11.29 6.93
CA GLU A 100 -27.50 10.80 6.89
C GLU A 100 -28.02 10.65 5.46
N ASP A 101 -27.57 11.50 4.54
CA ASP A 101 -28.02 11.53 3.15
C ASP A 101 -27.25 10.57 2.22
N ARG A 102 -26.31 9.78 2.75
CA ARG A 102 -25.43 8.89 1.97
C ARG A 102 -26.15 7.78 1.18
N PHE A 103 -27.45 7.60 1.42
CA PHE A 103 -28.30 6.67 0.67
C PHE A 103 -29.34 7.38 -0.21
N ASN A 104 -29.35 8.70 -0.24
CA ASN A 104 -30.29 9.46 -1.04
C ASN A 104 -29.95 9.35 -2.54
N GLU A 105 -30.79 8.65 -3.29
CA GLU A 105 -30.57 8.38 -4.73
C GLU A 105 -30.39 9.66 -5.55
N GLU A 106 -31.12 10.75 -5.24
CA GLU A 106 -31.01 12.03 -5.94
C GLU A 106 -29.59 12.61 -5.86
N TYR A 107 -28.92 12.47 -4.69
CA TYR A 107 -27.54 12.91 -4.55
C TYR A 107 -26.55 11.96 -5.22
N LEU A 108 -26.83 10.64 -5.17
CA LEU A 108 -25.90 9.61 -5.66
C LEU A 108 -25.82 9.55 -7.20
N GLU A 109 -26.84 10.02 -7.92
CA GLU A 109 -26.87 9.99 -9.39
C GLU A 109 -25.83 10.91 -10.02
N ASP A 110 -25.56 12.07 -9.43
CA ASP A 110 -24.66 13.10 -9.97
C ASP A 110 -23.20 12.91 -9.53
N LEU A 111 -22.91 11.93 -8.65
CA LEU A 111 -21.59 11.70 -8.15
C LEU A 111 -20.67 10.98 -9.14
N GLY A 112 -19.41 11.40 -9.17
CA GLY A 112 -18.35 10.72 -9.89
C GLY A 112 -18.16 9.27 -9.42
N GLY A 113 -17.77 8.39 -10.34
CA GLY A 113 -17.61 6.96 -10.05
C GLY A 113 -16.55 6.66 -8.99
N LEU A 114 -15.56 7.54 -8.84
CA LEU A 114 -14.49 7.37 -7.85
C LEU A 114 -14.89 7.78 -6.42
N CYS A 115 -16.10 8.36 -6.24
CA CYS A 115 -16.67 8.57 -4.90
C CYS A 115 -17.12 7.27 -4.24
N PHE A 116 -17.28 6.18 -5.00
CA PHE A 116 -17.88 4.96 -4.50
C PHE A 116 -16.85 3.84 -4.29
N LEU A 117 -17.15 3.01 -3.31
CA LEU A 117 -16.60 1.68 -3.10
C LEU A 117 -17.52 0.66 -3.75
N TYR A 118 -16.98 -0.40 -4.34
CA TYR A 118 -17.77 -1.36 -5.10
C TYR A 118 -17.56 -2.79 -4.62
N ALA A 119 -18.65 -3.55 -4.55
CA ALA A 119 -18.63 -4.98 -4.30
C ALA A 119 -19.40 -5.73 -5.39
N GLY A 120 -18.81 -6.82 -5.87
CA GLY A 120 -19.45 -7.76 -6.82
C GLY A 120 -19.08 -9.17 -6.41
N ILE A 121 -19.58 -9.60 -5.24
CA ILE A 121 -19.33 -10.91 -4.62
C ILE A 121 -20.61 -11.71 -4.39
N GLU A 122 -21.69 -11.30 -5.01
CA GLU A 122 -22.96 -12.03 -5.04
C GLU A 122 -23.42 -12.23 -6.50
N ARG A 123 -24.27 -13.21 -6.69
CA ARG A 123 -24.93 -13.46 -7.98
C ARG A 123 -26.42 -13.21 -7.84
N ASP A 124 -27.01 -12.63 -8.85
CA ASP A 124 -28.45 -12.43 -8.92
C ASP A 124 -29.17 -13.75 -9.31
N VAL A 125 -30.49 -13.69 -9.42
CA VAL A 125 -31.31 -14.84 -9.81
C VAL A 125 -31.01 -15.35 -11.24
N LYS A 126 -30.26 -14.61 -12.04
CA LYS A 126 -29.81 -14.99 -13.40
C LYS A 126 -28.37 -15.48 -13.41
N GLU A 127 -27.77 -15.70 -12.25
CA GLU A 127 -26.35 -16.07 -12.08
C GLU A 127 -25.36 -14.99 -12.56
N GLU A 128 -25.84 -13.76 -12.81
CA GLU A 128 -24.98 -12.63 -13.14
C GLU A 128 -24.42 -12.00 -11.86
N VAL A 129 -23.23 -11.43 -11.94
CA VAL A 129 -22.60 -10.75 -10.77
C VAL A 129 -23.39 -9.49 -10.47
N ALA A 130 -23.99 -9.42 -9.28
CA ALA A 130 -24.63 -8.23 -8.78
C ALA A 130 -23.57 -7.24 -8.30
N GLU A 131 -23.61 -6.00 -8.82
CA GLU A 131 -22.70 -4.94 -8.40
C GLU A 131 -23.40 -3.98 -7.44
N TYR A 132 -22.80 -3.81 -6.27
CA TYR A 132 -23.25 -2.85 -5.26
C TYR A 132 -22.24 -1.72 -5.12
N LYS A 133 -22.73 -0.49 -4.95
CA LYS A 133 -21.92 0.71 -4.74
C LYS A 133 -22.24 1.35 -3.39
N PHE A 134 -21.22 1.80 -2.69
CA PHE A 134 -21.30 2.39 -1.35
C PHE A 134 -20.56 3.72 -1.33
N LEU A 135 -21.22 4.77 -0.87
CA LEU A 135 -20.58 6.08 -0.74
C LEU A 135 -19.62 6.14 0.44
N HIS A 136 -19.88 5.35 1.49
CA HIS A 136 -19.08 5.39 2.71
C HIS A 136 -18.52 4.02 3.09
N ALA A 137 -17.25 4.01 3.54
CA ALA A 137 -16.56 2.79 3.91
C ALA A 137 -17.21 2.01 5.07
N TYR A 138 -17.88 2.71 6.00
CA TYR A 138 -18.61 2.09 7.10
C TYR A 138 -19.67 1.09 6.60
N ASP A 139 -20.49 1.50 5.64
CA ASP A 139 -21.56 0.66 5.07
C ASP A 139 -20.99 -0.45 4.19
N TYR A 140 -19.94 -0.13 3.43
CA TYR A 140 -19.24 -1.09 2.58
C TYR A 140 -18.64 -2.24 3.40
N ILE A 141 -17.96 -1.93 4.50
CA ILE A 141 -17.36 -2.96 5.37
C ILE A 141 -18.44 -3.80 6.03
N LYS A 142 -19.55 -3.19 6.45
CA LYS A 142 -20.68 -3.92 7.00
C LYS A 142 -21.25 -4.93 6.01
N TYR A 143 -21.48 -4.50 4.77
CA TYR A 143 -21.91 -5.38 3.68
C TYR A 143 -20.90 -6.54 3.46
N LEU A 144 -19.60 -6.24 3.42
CA LEU A 144 -18.58 -7.28 3.25
C LEU A 144 -18.54 -8.27 4.39
N SER A 145 -18.82 -7.84 5.64
CA SER A 145 -18.85 -8.73 6.80
C SER A 145 -19.99 -9.74 6.76
N GLU A 146 -21.05 -9.45 6.02
CA GLU A 146 -22.23 -10.29 5.85
C GLU A 146 -22.14 -11.24 4.64
N HIS A 147 -21.33 -10.88 3.63
CA HIS A 147 -21.34 -11.57 2.32
C HIS A 147 -19.97 -12.12 1.87
N LEU A 148 -18.85 -11.68 2.44
CA LEU A 148 -17.53 -12.18 2.06
C LEU A 148 -17.19 -13.43 2.88
N GLU A 149 -17.07 -14.57 2.21
CA GLU A 149 -16.78 -15.85 2.85
C GLU A 149 -15.32 -16.26 2.72
N ASN A 150 -14.84 -17.07 3.67
CA ASN A 150 -13.51 -17.65 3.62
C ASN A 150 -13.34 -18.58 2.42
N GLY A 151 -12.26 -18.39 1.66
CA GLY A 151 -11.96 -19.21 0.47
C GLY A 151 -12.60 -18.70 -0.83
N MET A 152 -13.44 -17.66 -0.81
CA MET A 152 -13.93 -17.05 -2.04
C MET A 152 -12.77 -16.60 -2.93
N GLU A 153 -12.82 -16.92 -4.22
CA GLU A 153 -11.86 -16.41 -5.20
C GLU A 153 -12.21 -14.99 -5.60
N VAL A 154 -11.38 -14.05 -5.18
CA VAL A 154 -11.64 -12.62 -5.31
C VAL A 154 -10.55 -11.89 -6.10
N ARG A 155 -10.97 -10.77 -6.69
CA ARG A 155 -10.12 -9.72 -7.21
C ARG A 155 -10.34 -8.46 -6.39
N VAL A 156 -9.34 -8.09 -5.60
CA VAL A 156 -9.35 -6.89 -4.77
C VAL A 156 -8.50 -5.82 -5.42
N THR A 157 -9.03 -4.60 -5.52
CA THR A 157 -8.30 -3.45 -6.04
C THR A 157 -8.44 -2.26 -5.12
N GLY A 158 -7.45 -1.38 -5.13
CA GLY A 158 -7.49 -0.19 -4.31
C GLY A 158 -6.26 0.69 -4.47
N GLN A 159 -6.02 1.52 -3.47
CA GLN A 159 -4.94 2.49 -3.46
C GLN A 159 -3.89 2.13 -2.41
N LEU A 160 -2.64 2.51 -2.67
CA LEU A 160 -1.56 2.44 -1.70
C LEU A 160 -1.52 3.76 -0.92
N ARG A 161 -1.39 3.67 0.40
CA ARG A 161 -1.12 4.79 1.29
C ARG A 161 0.17 4.54 2.04
N TYR A 162 0.90 5.59 2.27
CA TYR A 162 2.18 5.54 2.95
C TYR A 162 2.13 6.41 4.19
N SER A 163 2.63 5.89 5.30
CA SER A 163 2.71 6.63 6.56
C SER A 163 4.02 6.29 7.28
N PRO A 164 4.67 7.27 7.94
CA PRO A 164 5.79 7.00 8.83
C PRO A 164 5.29 6.29 10.10
N TYR A 165 6.03 5.27 10.52
CA TYR A 165 5.78 4.54 11.76
C TYR A 165 7.08 3.93 12.28
N ASN A 166 7.49 4.27 13.50
CA ASN A 166 8.71 3.76 14.15
C ASN A 166 9.95 3.80 13.23
N GLY A 167 10.24 4.97 12.65
CA GLY A 167 11.40 5.15 11.76
C GLY A 167 11.28 4.51 10.37
N ASN A 168 10.19 3.79 10.08
CA ASN A 168 9.96 3.12 8.80
C ASN A 168 8.73 3.71 8.07
N ILE A 169 8.70 3.54 6.76
CA ILE A 169 7.51 3.89 5.97
C ILE A 169 6.66 2.64 5.76
N GLN A 170 5.51 2.61 6.45
CA GLN A 170 4.49 1.57 6.26
C GLN A 170 3.70 1.80 4.98
N VAL A 171 3.23 0.70 4.40
CA VAL A 171 2.39 0.69 3.20
C VAL A 171 1.06 0.04 3.55
N LYS A 172 -0.01 0.81 3.47
CA LYS A 172 -1.38 0.34 3.60
C LYS A 172 -1.98 0.13 2.21
N LYS A 173 -2.67 -0.97 2.02
CA LYS A 173 -3.39 -1.29 0.79
C LYS A 173 -4.88 -1.07 1.05
N GLU A 174 -5.34 0.17 0.82
CA GLU A 174 -6.73 0.57 1.04
C GLU A 174 -7.64 0.00 -0.05
N ILE A 175 -8.60 -0.81 0.36
CA ILE A 175 -9.55 -1.48 -0.53
C ILE A 175 -10.52 -0.44 -1.11
N SER A 176 -10.70 -0.48 -2.43
CA SER A 176 -11.74 0.29 -3.11
C SER A 176 -12.79 -0.60 -3.76
N ARG A 177 -12.39 -1.81 -4.21
CA ARG A 177 -13.29 -2.74 -4.91
C ARG A 177 -12.95 -4.17 -4.57
N ILE A 178 -13.99 -4.99 -4.36
CA ILE A 178 -13.88 -6.45 -4.24
C ILE A 178 -14.90 -7.09 -5.19
N TYR A 179 -14.42 -7.93 -6.09
CA TYR A 179 -15.23 -8.68 -7.04
C TYR A 179 -14.85 -10.15 -7.02
N PHE A 180 -15.72 -11.02 -7.51
CA PHE A 180 -15.30 -12.36 -7.90
C PHE A 180 -14.12 -12.31 -8.86
N LYS A 181 -13.20 -13.23 -8.71
CA LYS A 181 -12.11 -13.45 -9.67
C LYS A 181 -12.72 -13.79 -11.04
N ARG A 182 -12.26 -13.14 -12.09
CA ARG A 182 -12.67 -13.46 -13.46
C ARG A 182 -11.91 -14.70 -13.95
N ASP A 183 -12.49 -15.47 -14.87
CA ASP A 183 -11.86 -16.68 -15.42
C ASP A 183 -10.47 -16.44 -16.00
N LYS A 184 -10.25 -15.28 -16.61
CA LYS A 184 -8.97 -14.87 -17.20
C LYS A 184 -7.94 -14.34 -16.21
N ASP A 185 -8.32 -14.11 -14.96
CA ASP A 185 -7.39 -13.59 -13.95
C ASP A 185 -6.61 -14.75 -13.33
N GLU A 186 -5.29 -14.62 -13.31
CA GLU A 186 -4.39 -15.51 -12.59
C GLU A 186 -4.15 -14.98 -11.17
N TYR A 187 -3.84 -15.87 -10.23
CA TYR A 187 -3.45 -15.48 -8.88
C TYR A 187 -2.23 -14.60 -8.92
N GLY A 188 -2.25 -13.51 -8.15
CA GLY A 188 -1.17 -12.54 -8.17
C GLY A 188 -1.40 -11.35 -7.25
N ALA A 189 -0.31 -10.68 -6.94
CA ALA A 189 -0.29 -9.48 -6.11
C ALA A 189 0.55 -8.42 -6.82
N THR A 190 -0.10 -7.49 -7.49
CA THR A 190 0.57 -6.48 -8.32
C THR A 190 0.28 -5.08 -7.83
N PHE A 191 1.20 -4.16 -8.10
CA PHE A 191 0.98 -2.74 -7.87
C PHE A 191 1.46 -1.89 -9.06
N LYS A 192 0.94 -0.67 -9.13
CA LYS A 192 1.47 0.40 -9.97
C LYS A 192 1.78 1.57 -9.06
N GLN A 193 3.03 1.99 -9.07
CA GLN A 193 3.51 3.05 -8.20
C GLN A 193 4.36 4.05 -8.96
N THR A 194 3.99 5.32 -8.84
CA THR A 194 4.84 6.43 -9.27
C THR A 194 5.79 6.79 -8.13
N ILE A 195 7.07 6.82 -8.43
CA ILE A 195 8.11 7.20 -7.47
C ILE A 195 9.02 8.27 -8.07
N LEU A 196 9.63 9.06 -7.21
CA LEU A 196 10.70 9.97 -7.56
C LEU A 196 12.03 9.28 -7.27
N ILE A 197 12.90 9.24 -8.26
CA ILE A 197 14.23 8.63 -8.16
C ILE A 197 15.30 9.65 -8.56
N ASN A 198 16.49 9.54 -7.96
CA ASN A 198 17.66 10.32 -8.28
C ASN A 198 18.83 9.41 -8.70
N LYS A 199 20.00 9.98 -8.89
CA LYS A 199 21.20 9.23 -9.33
C LYS A 199 21.66 8.17 -8.32
N ASP A 200 21.33 8.34 -7.03
CA ASP A 200 21.76 7.49 -5.92
C ASP A 200 20.68 6.50 -5.49
N SER A 201 19.55 6.43 -6.22
CA SER A 201 18.41 5.59 -5.89
C SER A 201 18.70 4.08 -5.95
N VAL A 202 19.63 3.65 -6.79
CA VAL A 202 19.99 2.22 -6.89
C VAL A 202 21.20 1.93 -6.00
N GLY A 203 20.96 1.11 -4.98
CA GLY A 203 22.01 0.69 -4.05
C GLY A 203 22.89 -0.44 -4.60
N LYS A 204 23.80 -0.94 -3.76
CA LYS A 204 24.64 -2.07 -4.10
C LYS A 204 23.84 -3.36 -4.20
N ALA A 205 24.17 -4.22 -5.16
CA ALA A 205 23.55 -5.53 -5.32
C ALA A 205 23.82 -6.42 -4.10
N ASP A 206 22.76 -7.03 -3.57
CA ASP A 206 22.86 -8.23 -2.77
C ASP A 206 22.92 -9.42 -3.72
N LYS A 207 24.12 -9.99 -3.85
CA LYS A 207 24.38 -11.08 -4.82
C LYS A 207 23.77 -12.41 -4.37
N ASP A 208 23.67 -12.62 -3.07
CA ASP A 208 23.13 -13.86 -2.52
C ASP A 208 21.64 -13.95 -2.76
N LYS A 209 20.95 -12.81 -2.65
CA LYS A 209 19.51 -12.70 -2.93
C LYS A 209 19.18 -12.32 -4.39
N CYS A 210 20.17 -12.00 -5.21
CA CYS A 210 19.99 -11.50 -6.57
C CYS A 210 19.07 -10.27 -6.67
N ILE A 211 19.26 -9.30 -5.77
CA ILE A 211 18.46 -8.08 -5.72
C ILE A 211 19.32 -6.80 -5.69
N PHE A 212 18.76 -5.72 -6.24
CA PHE A 212 19.20 -4.36 -5.99
C PHE A 212 18.18 -3.65 -5.11
N PRO A 213 18.57 -3.07 -3.98
CA PRO A 213 17.72 -2.14 -3.25
C PRO A 213 17.55 -0.86 -4.09
N VAL A 214 16.33 -0.40 -4.22
CA VAL A 214 15.99 0.82 -4.95
C VAL A 214 15.28 1.77 -4.01
N THR A 215 15.93 2.86 -3.63
CA THR A 215 15.34 3.92 -2.83
C THR A 215 14.53 4.84 -3.75
N GLY A 216 13.22 4.89 -3.54
CA GLY A 216 12.34 5.83 -4.20
C GLY A 216 11.63 6.72 -3.19
N PHE A 217 11.17 7.89 -3.64
CA PHE A 217 10.36 8.76 -2.79
C PHE A 217 8.92 8.70 -3.29
N VAL A 218 7.99 8.43 -2.35
CA VAL A 218 6.56 8.53 -2.56
C VAL A 218 6.05 9.82 -1.93
N LEU A 219 5.03 10.42 -2.50
CA LEU A 219 4.47 11.66 -1.98
C LEU A 219 3.20 11.36 -1.19
N GLU A 220 3.12 11.83 0.05
CA GLU A 220 1.88 11.84 0.83
C GLU A 220 1.61 13.23 1.38
N LYS A 221 0.34 13.56 1.60
CA LYS A 221 -0.08 14.87 2.07
C LYS A 221 -0.27 14.85 3.57
N PHE A 222 0.44 15.74 4.28
CA PHE A 222 0.35 15.90 5.72
C PHE A 222 -0.02 17.32 6.09
N LYS A 223 -0.78 17.48 7.14
CA LYS A 223 -1.03 18.76 7.81
C LYS A 223 0.08 19.09 8.82
N GLU A 224 0.59 18.05 9.46
CA GLU A 224 1.72 18.10 10.38
C GLU A 224 2.68 16.97 10.06
N TYR A 225 3.98 17.22 10.09
CA TYR A 225 5.01 16.22 9.90
C TYR A 225 6.24 16.55 10.74
N ASN A 226 6.69 15.60 11.55
CA ASN A 226 7.83 15.76 12.48
C ASN A 226 7.72 17.03 13.36
N GLY A 227 6.53 17.28 13.91
CA GLY A 227 6.28 18.45 14.78
C GLY A 227 6.17 19.79 14.04
N ASN A 228 6.26 19.79 12.70
CA ASN A 228 6.11 21.00 11.91
C ASN A 228 4.69 21.10 11.32
N ASP A 229 4.02 22.23 11.61
CA ASP A 229 2.74 22.54 10.97
C ASP A 229 2.96 22.86 9.48
N LEU A 230 2.31 22.11 8.62
CA LEU A 230 2.37 22.24 7.17
C LEU A 230 1.11 22.93 6.59
N THR A 231 0.22 23.41 7.45
CA THR A 231 -0.96 24.17 7.05
C THR A 231 -0.59 25.64 6.81
N GLU A 232 -0.96 26.18 5.66
CA GLU A 232 -0.80 27.61 5.40
C GLU A 232 -2.05 28.37 5.85
N GLY A 233 -1.88 29.27 6.83
CA GLY A 233 -2.90 30.25 7.19
C GLY A 233 -4.17 29.69 7.84
N GLY A 234 -4.14 28.53 8.46
CA GLY A 234 -5.25 28.00 9.24
C GLY A 234 -6.47 27.52 8.42
N THR A 235 -6.32 27.34 7.11
CA THR A 235 -7.41 26.81 6.30
C THR A 235 -7.48 25.30 6.37
N VAL A 236 -8.65 24.74 6.66
CA VAL A 236 -8.94 23.31 6.86
C VAL A 236 -8.54 22.41 5.66
N LYS A 237 -8.30 22.98 4.48
CA LYS A 237 -7.83 22.26 3.29
C LYS A 237 -6.30 22.21 3.14
N GLY A 238 -5.57 22.84 4.06
CA GLY A 238 -4.12 22.95 4.01
C GLY A 238 -3.42 21.64 4.33
N GLY A 239 -2.25 21.49 3.80
CA GLY A 239 -1.30 20.41 3.99
C GLY A 239 -0.38 20.35 2.79
N LYS A 240 0.87 19.95 3.00
CA LYS A 240 1.88 19.87 1.93
C LYS A 240 2.19 18.43 1.61
N PHE A 241 2.58 18.16 0.38
CA PHE A 241 3.11 16.86 0.02
C PHE A 241 4.53 16.72 0.58
N VAL A 242 4.75 15.64 1.30
CA VAL A 242 6.02 15.25 1.89
C VAL A 242 6.58 14.08 1.11
N PRO A 243 7.86 14.10 0.71
CA PRO A 243 8.51 12.98 0.05
C PRO A 243 8.95 11.98 1.13
N LEU A 244 8.29 10.83 1.17
CA LEU A 244 8.63 9.74 2.06
C LEU A 244 9.59 8.79 1.38
N ARG A 245 10.74 8.53 2.00
CA ARG A 245 11.76 7.62 1.51
C ARG A 245 11.30 6.18 1.68
N LYS A 246 11.05 5.48 0.57
CA LYS A 246 10.62 4.07 0.57
C LYS A 246 11.61 3.20 -0.18
N MET A 247 11.99 2.10 0.44
CA MET A 247 12.81 1.08 -0.21
C MET A 247 11.92 0.12 -1.00
N PHE A 248 12.31 -0.10 -2.24
CA PHE A 248 11.82 -1.11 -3.17
C PHE A 248 12.97 -2.04 -3.52
N GLU A 249 12.67 -3.12 -4.22
CA GLU A 249 13.66 -4.05 -4.72
C GLU A 249 13.55 -4.21 -6.23
N TYR A 250 14.66 -4.50 -6.89
CA TYR A 250 14.71 -4.94 -8.26
C TYR A 250 15.42 -6.27 -8.32
N GLU A 251 14.71 -7.34 -8.69
CA GLU A 251 15.26 -8.68 -8.81
C GLU A 251 15.88 -8.90 -10.20
N PHE A 252 16.99 -9.62 -10.23
CA PHE A 252 17.64 -10.05 -11.46
C PHE A 252 17.91 -11.56 -11.44
N SER A 253 17.98 -12.19 -12.60
CA SER A 253 18.38 -13.60 -12.70
C SER A 253 19.89 -13.75 -12.44
N PRO A 254 20.31 -14.74 -11.65
CA PRO A 254 21.74 -15.04 -11.47
C PRO A 254 22.45 -15.37 -12.79
N GLU A 255 21.69 -15.83 -13.79
CA GLU A 255 22.21 -16.20 -15.12
C GLU A 255 22.26 -15.02 -16.10
N VAL A 256 21.82 -13.80 -15.69
CA VAL A 256 21.79 -12.65 -16.58
C VAL A 256 23.20 -12.17 -16.89
N GLU A 257 23.46 -11.95 -18.17
CA GLU A 257 24.74 -11.39 -18.64
C GLU A 257 24.96 -9.98 -18.05
N PRO A 258 26.16 -9.67 -17.47
CA PRO A 258 26.44 -8.40 -16.81
C PRO A 258 26.11 -7.16 -17.65
N GLU A 259 26.39 -7.21 -18.95
CA GLU A 259 26.10 -6.10 -19.88
C GLU A 259 24.60 -5.93 -20.13
N ALA A 260 23.82 -7.03 -20.12
CA ALA A 260 22.36 -6.97 -20.21
C ALA A 260 21.75 -6.38 -18.92
N LEU A 261 22.25 -6.80 -17.76
CA LEU A 261 21.83 -6.27 -16.46
C LEU A 261 22.13 -4.77 -16.36
N LYS A 262 23.33 -4.33 -16.74
CA LYS A 262 23.70 -2.92 -16.76
C LYS A 262 22.81 -2.09 -17.69
N ARG A 263 22.46 -2.62 -18.86
CA ARG A 263 21.51 -1.98 -19.77
C ARG A 263 20.13 -1.86 -19.16
N ALA A 264 19.62 -2.92 -18.52
CA ALA A 264 18.33 -2.93 -17.85
C ALA A 264 18.26 -1.86 -16.72
N LEU A 265 19.28 -1.82 -15.84
CA LEU A 265 19.38 -0.82 -14.79
C LEU A 265 19.41 0.62 -15.34
N ASN A 266 20.17 0.84 -16.41
CA ASN A 266 20.21 2.15 -17.06
C ASN A 266 18.85 2.54 -17.67
N LEU A 267 18.15 1.61 -18.30
CA LEU A 267 16.83 1.88 -18.90
C LEU A 267 15.78 2.16 -17.83
N MET A 268 15.85 1.45 -16.72
CA MET A 268 14.87 1.61 -15.64
C MET A 268 15.17 2.84 -14.77
N PHE A 269 16.40 3.01 -14.30
CA PHE A 269 16.69 3.87 -13.14
C PHE A 269 17.66 5.01 -13.42
N LYS A 270 18.19 5.16 -14.64
CA LYS A 270 19.17 6.22 -14.90
C LYS A 270 18.55 7.61 -14.78
N VAL A 271 19.16 8.42 -13.92
CA VAL A 271 18.85 9.83 -13.74
C VAL A 271 20.09 10.66 -14.06
N LYS A 272 19.93 11.69 -14.87
CA LYS A 272 21.03 12.58 -15.26
C LYS A 272 21.23 13.72 -14.27
N LYS A 273 20.13 14.30 -13.79
CA LYS A 273 20.15 15.46 -12.89
C LYS A 273 18.82 15.54 -12.10
N GLY A 274 18.91 15.89 -10.82
CA GLY A 274 17.76 16.05 -9.94
C GLY A 274 16.97 14.75 -9.79
N TYR A 275 15.65 14.87 -9.81
CA TYR A 275 14.73 13.75 -9.62
C TYR A 275 13.90 13.50 -10.88
N ASN A 276 13.79 12.23 -11.25
CA ASN A 276 12.86 11.78 -12.28
C ASN A 276 11.62 11.19 -11.62
N GLN A 277 10.44 11.56 -12.13
CA GLN A 277 9.19 10.88 -11.78
C GLN A 277 8.99 9.71 -12.74
N VAL A 278 8.89 8.50 -12.23
CA VAL A 278 8.71 7.29 -13.04
C VAL A 278 7.61 6.43 -12.43
N THR A 279 6.73 5.87 -13.27
CA THR A 279 5.72 4.92 -12.82
C THR A 279 6.14 3.51 -13.16
N TYR A 280 6.19 2.64 -12.14
CA TYR A 280 6.53 1.24 -12.28
C TYR A 280 5.32 0.34 -12.01
N GLU A 281 5.30 -0.78 -12.70
CA GLU A 281 4.55 -1.97 -12.31
C GLU A 281 5.47 -2.87 -11.51
N GLY A 282 4.94 -3.43 -10.42
CA GLY A 282 5.66 -4.32 -9.54
C GLY A 282 4.77 -5.35 -8.90
N VAL A 283 5.35 -6.17 -8.04
CA VAL A 283 4.65 -7.22 -7.30
C VAL A 283 4.93 -7.11 -5.81
N PHE A 284 3.92 -7.49 -5.01
CA PHE A 284 4.12 -7.76 -3.59
C PHE A 284 4.54 -9.21 -3.41
N VAL A 285 5.42 -9.44 -2.46
CA VAL A 285 5.70 -10.76 -1.89
C VAL A 285 5.57 -10.59 -0.38
N GLU A 286 4.53 -11.19 0.19
CA GLU A 286 4.27 -11.13 1.63
C GLU A 286 4.09 -12.55 2.16
N GLY A 287 4.86 -12.91 3.15
CA GLY A 287 4.81 -14.22 3.80
C GLY A 287 6.15 -14.54 4.42
N GLY A 288 6.16 -15.32 5.48
CA GLY A 288 7.38 -16.00 5.90
C GLY A 288 7.70 -17.04 4.84
N ALA A 289 8.92 -17.11 4.36
CA ALA A 289 9.41 -18.33 3.76
C ALA A 289 9.28 -19.40 4.84
N VAL A 290 8.21 -20.18 4.77
CA VAL A 290 8.20 -21.48 5.44
C VAL A 290 9.28 -22.25 4.69
N ILE A 291 10.49 -22.28 5.23
CA ILE A 291 11.47 -23.25 4.80
C ILE A 291 10.78 -24.57 5.13
N LYS A 292 10.19 -25.20 4.10
CA LYS A 292 9.63 -26.55 4.26
C LYS A 292 10.84 -27.46 4.49
N THR A 293 11.18 -27.63 5.73
CA THR A 293 12.14 -28.62 6.15
C THR A 293 11.58 -29.97 5.70
N THR A 294 12.31 -30.69 4.90
CA THR A 294 11.98 -32.06 4.49
C THR A 294 12.66 -33.03 5.43
N TYR A 295 12.27 -34.32 5.38
CA TYR A 295 12.94 -35.36 6.16
C TYR A 295 14.47 -35.35 5.96
N ASP A 296 14.93 -35.07 4.75
CA ASP A 296 16.35 -35.06 4.39
C ASP A 296 17.12 -33.92 5.07
N ASP A 297 16.45 -32.83 5.41
CA ASP A 297 17.06 -31.67 6.09
C ASP A 297 17.15 -31.83 7.61
N LEU A 298 16.51 -32.88 8.18
CA LEU A 298 16.58 -33.18 9.61
C LEU A 298 17.97 -33.72 9.98
N THR A 299 18.43 -33.39 11.19
CA THR A 299 19.66 -33.98 11.74
C THR A 299 19.49 -35.48 11.96
N ASP A 300 20.58 -36.23 11.96
CA ASP A 300 20.55 -37.69 12.17
C ASP A 300 19.87 -38.06 13.50
N GLU A 301 20.07 -37.27 14.55
CA GLU A 301 19.42 -37.46 15.86
C GLU A 301 17.87 -37.32 15.75
N ILE A 302 17.37 -36.32 15.03
CA ILE A 302 15.92 -36.13 14.85
C ILE A 302 15.33 -37.23 13.94
N LYS A 303 16.08 -37.66 12.92
CA LYS A 303 15.70 -38.80 12.08
C LYS A 303 15.53 -40.08 12.89
N GLU A 304 16.48 -40.36 13.80
CA GLU A 304 16.39 -41.52 14.69
C GLU A 304 15.17 -41.46 15.63
N LEU A 305 14.79 -40.26 16.11
CA LEU A 305 13.58 -40.08 16.93
C LEU A 305 12.31 -40.32 16.15
N VAL A 306 12.29 -39.92 14.87
CA VAL A 306 11.15 -40.18 13.97
C VAL A 306 11.08 -41.66 13.62
N ASP A 307 12.18 -42.28 13.27
CA ASP A 307 12.26 -43.72 12.93
C ASP A 307 11.91 -44.63 14.12
N ALA A 308 12.22 -44.16 15.34
CA ALA A 308 11.82 -44.82 16.60
C ALA A 308 10.35 -44.58 16.98
N ASN A 309 9.57 -43.84 16.17
CA ASN A 309 8.18 -43.41 16.45
C ASN A 309 8.02 -42.66 17.79
N ILE A 310 9.05 -41.95 18.25
CA ILE A 310 8.97 -41.03 19.39
C ILE A 310 8.33 -39.73 18.98
N TYR A 311 8.62 -39.25 17.75
CA TYR A 311 7.96 -38.15 17.09
C TYR A 311 7.33 -38.62 15.76
N THR A 312 6.21 -38.10 15.41
CA THR A 312 5.73 -38.20 14.01
C THR A 312 6.58 -37.30 13.13
N LEU A 313 6.69 -37.62 11.84
CA LEU A 313 7.40 -36.76 10.89
C LEU A 313 6.78 -35.34 10.85
N GLU A 314 5.45 -35.24 10.96
CA GLU A 314 4.75 -33.96 10.97
C GLU A 314 5.10 -33.10 12.18
N GLU A 315 5.19 -33.70 13.38
CA GLU A 315 5.61 -33.00 14.61
C GLU A 315 7.07 -32.56 14.53
N ALA A 316 7.95 -33.43 14.04
CA ALA A 316 9.36 -33.09 13.87
C ALA A 316 9.57 -31.94 12.88
N LEU A 317 8.91 -31.99 11.73
CA LEU A 317 8.95 -30.93 10.73
C LEU A 317 8.33 -29.62 11.24
N ALA A 318 7.23 -29.67 11.99
CA ALA A 318 6.60 -28.47 12.59
C ALA A 318 7.54 -27.80 13.60
N THR A 319 8.29 -28.57 14.37
CA THR A 319 9.25 -28.05 15.37
C THR A 319 10.50 -27.45 14.71
N CYS A 320 10.94 -28.00 13.57
CA CYS A 320 12.11 -27.54 12.83
C CYS A 320 11.80 -26.42 11.81
N THR A 321 10.53 -26.04 11.65
CA THR A 321 10.13 -24.96 10.76
C THR A 321 10.50 -23.62 11.39
N GLU A 322 11.61 -23.02 10.97
CA GLU A 322 11.92 -21.65 11.35
C GLU A 322 10.87 -20.72 10.72
N ASN A 323 10.09 -20.07 11.57
CA ASN A 323 9.29 -18.91 11.18
C ASN A 323 10.24 -17.74 10.92
N THR A 324 10.82 -17.70 9.72
CA THR A 324 11.44 -16.48 9.24
C THR A 324 10.35 -15.43 9.16
N GLY A 325 10.48 -14.37 9.97
CA GLY A 325 9.43 -13.36 10.15
C GLY A 325 8.80 -12.91 8.83
N LYS A 326 7.56 -12.43 8.87
CA LYS A 326 6.79 -12.01 7.67
C LYS A 326 7.59 -10.98 6.87
N GLU A 327 8.22 -11.42 5.79
CA GLU A 327 8.83 -10.52 4.82
C GLU A 327 7.72 -9.78 4.07
N ARG A 328 7.87 -8.48 3.92
CA ARG A 328 6.98 -7.64 3.11
C ARG A 328 7.81 -6.91 2.08
N ARG A 329 7.87 -7.46 0.87
CA ARG A 329 8.70 -6.96 -0.22
C ARG A 329 7.85 -6.30 -1.30
N MET A 330 8.33 -5.19 -1.83
CA MET A 330 7.78 -4.50 -3.00
C MET A 330 8.82 -4.54 -4.13
N ILE A 331 8.58 -5.38 -5.12
CA ILE A 331 9.55 -5.67 -6.18
C ILE A 331 9.12 -4.95 -7.46
N LEU A 332 9.94 -4.03 -7.94
CA LEU A 332 9.74 -3.33 -9.21
C LEU A 332 10.06 -4.27 -10.38
N ARG A 333 9.17 -4.35 -11.36
CA ARG A 333 9.34 -5.25 -12.52
C ARG A 333 9.65 -4.51 -13.81
N LYS A 334 8.85 -3.50 -14.14
CA LYS A 334 9.00 -2.73 -15.38
C LYS A 334 8.39 -1.35 -15.25
N PRO A 335 8.91 -0.34 -15.99
CA PRO A 335 8.24 0.94 -16.09
C PRO A 335 6.99 0.81 -16.96
N ILE A 336 5.97 1.63 -16.65
CA ILE A 336 4.75 1.67 -17.46
C ILE A 336 5.02 2.39 -18.77
N ILE A 337 4.42 1.86 -19.83
CA ILE A 337 4.40 2.48 -21.16
C ILE A 337 3.02 3.14 -21.35
N GLU A 338 3.02 4.36 -21.82
CA GLU A 338 1.83 5.11 -22.22
C GLU A 338 1.92 5.59 -23.66
N MET A 339 0.77 5.79 -24.28
CA MET A 339 0.69 6.33 -25.64
C MET A 339 0.61 7.86 -25.56
N VAL A 340 1.65 8.54 -26.04
CA VAL A 340 1.78 10.01 -25.99
C VAL A 340 1.72 10.58 -27.42
N GLY A 341 1.00 11.69 -27.60
CA GLY A 341 0.86 12.38 -28.88
C GLY A 341 -0.59 12.70 -29.23
N GLU A 342 -0.80 13.35 -30.36
CA GLU A 342 -2.11 13.70 -30.87
C GLU A 342 -2.85 12.48 -31.40
N GLU A 343 -4.19 12.59 -31.49
CA GLU A 343 -5.04 11.51 -32.01
C GLU A 343 -4.62 11.14 -33.44
N GLY A 344 -4.27 9.87 -33.67
CA GLY A 344 -3.75 9.36 -34.94
C GLY A 344 -2.22 9.33 -35.08
N SER A 345 -1.46 9.97 -34.16
CA SER A 345 0.02 9.99 -34.16
C SER A 345 0.65 9.60 -32.82
N LYS A 346 -0.11 8.89 -31.97
CA LYS A 346 0.37 8.46 -30.66
C LYS A 346 1.53 7.47 -30.77
N VAL A 347 2.58 7.72 -30.00
CA VAL A 347 3.75 6.85 -29.90
C VAL A 347 3.89 6.28 -28.49
N PRO A 348 4.36 5.02 -28.34
CA PRO A 348 4.58 4.44 -27.02
C PRO A 348 5.84 5.06 -26.39
N GLN A 349 5.69 5.53 -25.14
CA GLN A 349 6.78 6.07 -24.34
C GLN A 349 6.72 5.52 -22.93
N VAL A 350 7.89 5.41 -22.27
CA VAL A 350 7.94 5.14 -20.83
C VAL A 350 7.32 6.34 -20.10
N ARG A 351 6.39 6.08 -19.20
CA ARG A 351 5.78 7.09 -18.34
C ARG A 351 6.80 7.65 -17.34
N ARG A 352 7.55 8.63 -17.82
CA ARG A 352 8.66 9.27 -17.11
C ARG A 352 8.67 10.75 -17.36
N ILE A 353 8.91 11.54 -16.30
CA ILE A 353 9.19 12.97 -16.38
C ILE A 353 10.61 13.18 -15.84
N GLU A 354 11.53 13.58 -16.71
CA GLU A 354 12.94 13.78 -16.34
C GLU A 354 13.14 15.15 -15.67
N GLY A 355 13.95 15.17 -14.60
CA GLY A 355 14.34 16.39 -13.89
C GLY A 355 13.17 17.22 -13.38
N ILE A 356 12.09 16.57 -12.93
CA ILE A 356 10.88 17.27 -12.46
C ILE A 356 11.15 18.14 -11.25
N TYR A 357 12.08 17.70 -10.37
CA TYR A 357 12.53 18.40 -9.16
C TYR A 357 14.04 18.44 -9.09
N SER A 358 14.56 19.48 -8.41
CA SER A 358 15.97 19.61 -8.02
C SER A 358 16.14 19.19 -6.55
N ASP A 359 17.38 19.02 -6.11
CA ASP A 359 17.69 18.74 -4.70
C ASP A 359 17.16 19.85 -3.77
N GLU A 360 17.19 21.11 -4.22
CA GLU A 360 16.66 22.26 -3.48
C GLU A 360 15.13 22.19 -3.26
N ASP A 361 14.39 21.63 -4.21
CA ASP A 361 12.94 21.44 -4.11
C ASP A 361 12.60 20.34 -3.08
N PHE A 362 13.50 19.37 -2.91
CA PHE A 362 13.33 18.23 -1.99
C PHE A 362 13.78 18.52 -0.57
N MET A 363 14.70 19.47 -0.38
CA MET A 363 15.19 19.86 0.94
C MET A 363 14.10 20.59 1.70
N LEU A 364 13.40 19.85 2.50
CA LEU A 364 12.55 20.36 3.56
C LEU A 364 13.38 20.33 4.83
N ASP A 365 13.55 21.46 5.49
CA ASP A 365 14.44 21.63 6.64
C ASP A 365 14.18 20.60 7.76
N TYR A 366 12.97 20.09 7.87
CA TYR A 366 12.59 19.05 8.82
C TYR A 366 12.92 17.60 8.38
N LEU A 367 13.23 17.33 7.10
CA LEU A 367 13.73 16.02 6.65
C LEU A 367 15.22 15.86 7.00
N ILE A 368 15.97 16.95 7.04
CA ILE A 368 17.39 16.95 7.35
C ILE A 368 17.61 16.68 8.84
N ALA A 369 16.78 17.24 9.72
CA ALA A 369 16.92 17.07 11.17
C ALA A 369 16.82 15.59 11.63
N HIS A 370 16.14 14.73 10.85
CA HIS A 370 16.02 13.31 11.18
C HIS A 370 17.19 12.45 10.66
N GLU A 371 17.87 12.88 9.62
CA GLU A 371 19.05 12.16 9.13
C GLU A 371 20.28 12.35 10.03
N GLU A 372 20.34 13.47 10.76
CA GLU A 372 21.45 13.73 11.71
C GLU A 372 21.30 12.97 13.03
N GLU A 373 20.07 12.65 13.47
CA GLU A 373 19.83 11.85 14.70
C GLU A 373 20.09 10.34 14.51
N GLU A 374 20.03 9.82 13.28
CA GLU A 374 20.31 8.40 12.98
C GLU A 374 21.82 8.05 12.98
N TYR A 375 22.73 9.05 13.06
CA TYR A 375 24.19 8.85 13.05
C TYR A 375 24.87 9.01 14.41
N GLU A 376 24.16 9.32 15.50
CA GLU A 376 24.69 9.18 16.83
C GLU A 376 24.66 7.69 17.23
N GLU A 377 25.86 7.08 17.31
CA GLU A 377 26.08 5.70 17.75
C GLU A 377 25.40 5.49 19.11
N ASP A 378 24.40 4.61 19.13
CA ASP A 378 23.73 4.16 20.35
C ASP A 378 24.74 3.46 21.28
N PRO A 379 24.90 3.92 22.55
CA PRO A 379 25.71 3.19 23.50
C PRO A 379 25.03 1.86 23.84
N GLU A 380 25.79 0.78 23.78
CA GLU A 380 25.52 -0.60 24.14
C GLU A 380 24.28 -0.81 25.05
N ILE A 381 23.19 -1.32 24.48
CA ILE A 381 22.06 -1.83 25.26
C ILE A 381 22.33 -3.32 25.50
N GLU A 382 22.69 -3.64 26.74
CA GLU A 382 22.72 -5.00 27.26
C GLU A 382 21.38 -5.73 26.99
N ALA A 383 21.50 -6.92 26.45
CA ALA A 383 20.40 -7.84 26.21
C ALA A 383 19.70 -8.20 27.53
N THR A 384 18.54 -7.64 27.79
CA THR A 384 17.63 -8.15 28.81
C THR A 384 16.61 -9.07 28.15
N GLU A 385 16.57 -10.29 28.62
CA GLU A 385 15.60 -11.33 28.30
C GLU A 385 14.17 -10.80 28.32
N ARG A 386 13.47 -10.86 27.19
CA ARG A 386 12.02 -10.60 27.12
C ARG A 386 11.26 -11.90 27.34
N THR A 387 10.60 -11.97 28.47
CA THR A 387 9.51 -12.91 28.74
C THR A 387 8.35 -12.59 27.78
N GLU A 388 7.85 -13.64 27.12
CA GLU A 388 6.63 -13.61 26.31
C GLU A 388 5.43 -13.29 27.22
N GLU A 389 4.90 -12.09 27.08
CA GLU A 389 3.50 -11.81 27.39
C GLU A 389 2.86 -11.30 26.11
N ALA A 390 1.84 -12.02 25.65
CA ALA A 390 1.00 -11.65 24.53
C ALA A 390 0.34 -10.29 24.85
N ALA A 391 0.87 -9.22 24.27
CA ALA A 391 0.24 -7.92 24.29
C ALA A 391 -0.78 -7.87 23.17
N ASP A 392 -2.05 -7.69 23.53
CA ASP A 392 -3.10 -7.19 22.64
C ASP A 392 -2.59 -5.93 21.92
N GLU A 393 -2.23 -6.07 20.64
CA GLU A 393 -1.96 -4.93 19.78
C GLU A 393 -3.26 -4.17 19.54
N VAL A 394 -3.53 -3.22 20.41
CA VAL A 394 -4.52 -2.17 20.16
C VAL A 394 -4.03 -1.41 18.92
N ALA A 395 -4.79 -1.46 17.85
CA ALA A 395 -4.50 -0.72 16.63
C ALA A 395 -4.24 0.75 16.97
N ASP A 396 -3.04 1.22 16.66
CA ASP A 396 -2.66 2.63 16.87
C ASP A 396 -3.48 3.49 15.91
N LEU A 397 -4.46 4.20 16.47
CA LEU A 397 -5.37 5.09 15.75
C LEU A 397 -4.84 6.54 15.65
N SER A 398 -3.57 6.78 16.01
CA SER A 398 -2.95 8.12 16.00
C SER A 398 -2.98 8.80 14.62
N TRP A 399 -3.09 8.01 13.54
CA TRP A 399 -3.25 8.52 12.18
C TRP A 399 -4.63 9.17 11.93
N MET A 400 -5.65 8.88 12.76
CA MET A 400 -6.97 9.51 12.65
C MET A 400 -6.95 11.00 13.03
N GLU A 401 -6.02 11.43 13.87
CA GLU A 401 -5.83 12.85 14.20
C GLU A 401 -5.38 13.66 12.99
N ASN A 402 -4.74 13.00 12.01
CA ASN A 402 -4.24 13.62 10.78
C ASN A 402 -5.26 13.66 9.63
N LEU A 403 -6.42 13.01 9.76
CA LEU A 403 -7.48 13.06 8.75
C LEU A 403 -8.33 14.32 8.83
N GLY A 404 -8.00 15.23 9.77
CA GLY A 404 -8.53 16.60 9.84
C GLY A 404 -10.01 16.69 9.54
N VAL A 405 -10.78 16.19 10.45
CA VAL A 405 -12.18 16.55 10.56
C VAL A 405 -12.30 17.71 11.54
#